data_d87d0a10540d1a626bc348429a899640
#
_entry.id   d87d0a10540d1a626bc348429a899640
#
_cell.length_a   1.000
_cell.length_b   1.000
_cell.length_c   1.000
_cell.angle_alpha   90.00
_cell.angle_beta   90.00
_cell.angle_gamma   90.00
#
_symmetry.space_group_name_H-M   'P 1'
#
loop_
_entity.id
_entity.type
_entity.pdbx_description
1 polymer ?
#
loop_
_entity_poly.entity_id
_entity_poly.type
_entity_poly.pdbx_seq_one_letter_code
_entity_poly.pdbx_strand_id
1 'polypeptide(L)'
;MNQEMKQAIANNIRSFRLPRYSEIPNVGLYLEQAAKYIGEYLAPLGDSALTPSMISNYVKKGLIANPVKKQYSRDQIAYLFFIAVAKNVLSLDALAGFLHLQQQTYPLAVAYDYFCQEYEGLLRFTFELQD
;
A
#
# COMPACT_ATOMS: atom_id res chain seq x y z
N MET A 1 -3.00 6.90 26.89
CA MET A 1 -3.54 7.69 25.78
C MET A 1 -4.85 8.31 26.23
N ASN A 2 -5.02 9.62 26.08
CA ASN A 2 -6.24 10.29 26.52
C ASN A 2 -7.39 10.07 25.51
N GLN A 3 -8.59 10.49 25.91
CA GLN A 3 -9.79 10.29 25.09
C GLN A 3 -9.75 11.03 23.77
N GLU A 4 -9.19 12.25 23.79
CA GLU A 4 -9.07 13.05 22.57
C GLU A 4 -8.16 12.36 21.53
N MET A 5 -7.04 11.81 21.98
CA MET A 5 -6.13 11.11 21.10
C MET A 5 -6.76 9.83 20.55
N LYS A 6 -7.47 9.08 21.40
CA LYS A 6 -8.18 7.88 20.96
C LYS A 6 -9.23 8.22 19.91
N GLN A 7 -9.98 9.29 20.12
CA GLN A 7 -11.01 9.70 19.18
C GLN A 7 -10.42 10.14 17.85
N ALA A 8 -9.30 10.87 17.88
CA ALA A 8 -8.62 11.31 16.67
C ALA A 8 -8.12 10.11 15.84
N ILE A 9 -7.51 9.14 16.53
CA ILE A 9 -7.03 7.92 15.86
C ILE A 9 -8.20 7.13 15.28
N ALA A 10 -9.29 6.99 16.06
CA ALA A 10 -10.48 6.29 15.58
C ALA A 10 -11.06 6.94 14.35
N ASN A 11 -11.15 8.28 14.33
CA ASN A 11 -11.68 9.02 13.19
C ASN A 11 -10.79 8.83 11.96
N ASN A 12 -9.47 8.86 12.14
CA ASN A 12 -8.52 8.63 11.05
C ASN A 12 -8.71 7.24 10.43
N ILE A 13 -8.89 6.22 11.27
CA ILE A 13 -9.06 4.84 10.80
C ILE A 13 -10.41 4.65 10.12
N ARG A 14 -11.48 5.23 10.67
CA ARG A 14 -12.81 5.13 10.07
C ARG A 14 -12.88 5.78 8.69
N SER A 15 -12.17 6.87 8.50
CA SER A 15 -12.14 7.60 7.23
C SER A 15 -10.99 7.15 6.31
N PHE A 16 -10.13 6.27 6.80
CA PHE A 16 -8.99 5.82 6.02
C PHE A 16 -9.44 5.09 4.76
N ARG A 17 -8.81 5.46 3.66
CA ARG A 17 -9.13 4.85 2.38
C ARG A 17 -7.88 4.79 1.51
N LEU A 18 -7.66 3.65 0.88
CA LEU A 18 -6.64 3.52 -0.15
C LEU A 18 -7.24 3.90 -1.51
N PRO A 19 -6.44 4.43 -2.44
CA PRO A 19 -6.96 4.67 -3.79
C PRO A 19 -7.28 3.33 -4.43
N ARG A 20 -8.38 3.25 -5.16
CA ARG A 20 -8.70 2.07 -5.95
C ARG A 20 -7.83 2.06 -7.19
N TYR A 21 -7.72 0.91 -7.85
CA TYR A 21 -6.85 0.78 -9.01
C TYR A 21 -7.10 1.86 -10.05
N SER A 22 -8.36 2.11 -10.38
CA SER A 22 -8.72 3.12 -11.39
C SER A 22 -8.40 4.55 -10.96
N GLU A 23 -8.23 4.78 -9.66
CA GLU A 23 -7.92 6.11 -9.12
C GLU A 23 -6.42 6.40 -9.09
N ILE A 24 -5.58 5.36 -9.21
CA ILE A 24 -4.13 5.55 -9.26
C ILE A 24 -3.77 6.20 -10.59
N PRO A 25 -2.90 7.24 -10.59
CA PRO A 25 -2.53 7.90 -11.84
C PRO A 25 -1.99 6.93 -12.89
N ASN A 26 -2.41 7.08 -14.12
CA ASN A 26 -2.00 6.23 -15.24
C ASN A 26 -1.02 6.97 -16.17
N VAL A 27 -0.22 7.88 -15.62
CA VAL A 27 0.71 8.70 -16.41
C VAL A 27 2.17 8.41 -16.08
N GLY A 28 2.43 7.48 -15.19
CA GLY A 28 3.78 7.21 -14.72
C GLY A 28 4.26 8.25 -13.71
N LEU A 29 4.86 7.79 -12.62
CA LEU A 29 5.41 8.67 -11.58
C LEU A 29 6.90 8.39 -11.42
N TYR A 30 7.69 9.44 -11.25
CA TYR A 30 9.09 9.28 -10.89
C TYR A 30 9.20 8.82 -9.44
N LEU A 31 10.35 8.29 -9.07
CA LEU A 31 10.57 7.67 -7.76
C LEU A 31 10.11 8.58 -6.61
N GLU A 32 10.54 9.84 -6.60
CA GLU A 32 10.17 10.78 -5.54
C GLU A 32 8.68 11.06 -5.52
N GLN A 33 8.06 11.15 -6.69
CA GLN A 33 6.62 11.35 -6.81
C GLN A 33 5.84 10.15 -6.32
N ALA A 34 6.30 8.95 -6.65
CA ALA A 34 5.66 7.71 -6.20
C ALA A 34 5.69 7.60 -4.68
N ALA A 35 6.86 7.87 -4.07
CA ALA A 35 7.00 7.83 -2.61
C ALA A 35 6.06 8.84 -1.95
N LYS A 36 5.98 10.05 -2.49
CA LYS A 36 5.12 11.10 -1.94
C LYS A 36 3.64 10.73 -2.06
N TYR A 37 3.24 10.24 -3.24
CA TYR A 37 1.85 9.84 -3.49
C TYR A 37 1.40 8.77 -2.49
N ILE A 38 2.21 7.72 -2.34
CA ILE A 38 1.91 6.63 -1.42
C ILE A 38 1.89 7.14 0.02
N GLY A 39 2.87 7.96 0.39
CA GLY A 39 2.97 8.51 1.74
C GLY A 39 1.77 9.34 2.15
N GLU A 40 1.20 10.09 1.22
CA GLU A 40 0.02 10.92 1.50
C GLU A 40 -1.19 10.07 1.89
N TYR A 41 -1.39 8.94 1.20
CA TYR A 41 -2.49 8.03 1.54
C TYR A 41 -2.25 7.30 2.85
N LEU A 42 -1.00 6.94 3.14
CA LEU A 42 -0.68 6.13 4.32
C LEU A 42 -0.39 6.95 5.57
N ALA A 43 -0.37 8.28 5.46
CA ALA A 43 -0.10 9.15 6.61
C ALA A 43 -0.96 8.84 7.84
N PRO A 44 -2.28 8.56 7.71
CA PRO A 44 -3.09 8.23 8.88
C PRO A 44 -2.66 6.97 9.62
N LEU A 45 -1.88 6.09 8.97
CA LEU A 45 -1.41 4.83 9.57
C LEU A 45 -0.03 4.97 10.22
N GLY A 46 0.56 6.16 10.24
CA GLY A 46 1.86 6.37 10.87
C GLY A 46 3.03 5.89 10.02
N ASP A 47 3.76 4.87 10.49
CA ASP A 47 5.04 4.45 9.92
C ASP A 47 4.95 3.55 8.68
N SER A 48 3.81 3.54 7.99
CA SER A 48 3.61 2.66 6.82
C SER A 48 4.23 3.21 5.54
N ALA A 49 4.78 4.42 5.55
CA ALA A 49 5.32 5.05 4.36
C ALA A 49 6.52 4.29 3.80
N LEU A 50 6.72 4.42 2.49
CA LEU A 50 7.88 3.88 1.78
C LEU A 50 8.81 5.02 1.38
N THR A 51 10.08 4.91 1.76
CA THR A 51 11.09 5.88 1.30
C THR A 51 11.51 5.54 -0.14
N PRO A 52 12.06 6.51 -0.88
CA PRO A 52 12.62 6.21 -2.20
C PRO A 52 13.65 5.08 -2.17
N SER A 53 14.51 5.04 -1.14
CA SER A 53 15.49 3.95 -0.99
C SER A 53 14.82 2.59 -0.85
N MET A 54 13.74 2.51 -0.09
CA MET A 54 13.00 1.26 0.08
C MET A 54 12.42 0.80 -1.25
N ILE A 55 11.81 1.70 -2.00
CA ILE A 55 11.24 1.38 -3.31
C ILE A 55 12.32 0.85 -4.25
N SER A 56 13.46 1.54 -4.32
CA SER A 56 14.59 1.11 -5.14
C SER A 56 15.09 -0.28 -4.73
N ASN A 57 15.11 -0.57 -3.44
CA ASN A 57 15.52 -1.88 -2.94
C ASN A 57 14.56 -2.98 -3.38
N TYR A 58 13.26 -2.72 -3.37
CA TYR A 58 12.26 -3.70 -3.82
C TYR A 58 12.43 -4.02 -5.30
N VAL A 59 12.76 -3.02 -6.11
CA VAL A 59 13.08 -3.24 -7.53
C VAL A 59 14.33 -4.10 -7.66
N LYS A 60 15.39 -3.78 -6.92
CA LYS A 60 16.63 -4.56 -6.95
C LYS A 60 16.41 -6.01 -6.59
N LYS A 61 15.53 -6.27 -5.63
CA LYS A 61 15.25 -7.63 -5.17
C LYS A 61 14.20 -8.35 -6.00
N GLY A 62 13.71 -7.72 -7.06
CA GLY A 62 12.79 -8.37 -7.98
C GLY A 62 11.35 -8.46 -7.52
N LEU A 63 10.97 -7.78 -6.42
CA LEU A 63 9.58 -7.74 -5.99
C LEU A 63 8.73 -6.93 -6.96
N ILE A 64 9.30 -5.94 -7.57
CA ILE A 64 8.62 -5.06 -8.53
C ILE A 64 9.51 -4.96 -9.76
N ALA A 65 8.87 -4.95 -10.94
CA ALA A 65 9.60 -4.78 -12.20
C ALA A 65 10.28 -3.41 -12.24
N ASN A 66 11.33 -3.31 -13.06
CA ASN A 66 12.04 -2.04 -13.26
C ASN A 66 11.09 -0.98 -13.83
N PRO A 67 11.18 0.26 -13.34
CA PRO A 67 10.40 1.34 -13.95
C PRO A 67 10.87 1.58 -15.39
N VAL A 68 9.93 1.94 -16.27
CA VAL A 68 10.23 2.25 -17.66
C VAL A 68 10.53 3.74 -17.76
N LYS A 69 11.71 4.08 -18.28
CA LYS A 69 12.18 5.48 -18.36
C LYS A 69 12.10 6.18 -17.00
N LYS A 70 12.45 5.43 -15.95
CA LYS A 70 12.44 5.91 -14.56
C LYS A 70 11.04 6.22 -14.02
N GLN A 71 9.98 5.81 -14.70
CA GLN A 71 8.60 6.06 -14.29
C GLN A 71 7.92 4.77 -13.82
N TYR A 72 7.23 4.87 -12.69
CA TYR A 72 6.47 3.76 -12.10
C TYR A 72 5.04 3.81 -12.63
N SER A 73 4.58 2.70 -13.17
CA SER A 73 3.24 2.57 -13.74
C SER A 73 2.18 2.43 -12.63
N ARG A 74 0.91 2.51 -13.05
CA ARG A 74 -0.22 2.24 -12.15
C ARG A 74 -0.07 0.89 -11.46
N ASP A 75 0.30 -0.15 -12.21
CA ASP A 75 0.48 -1.50 -11.67
C ASP A 75 1.56 -1.51 -10.60
N GLN A 76 2.69 -0.86 -10.87
CA GLN A 76 3.79 -0.81 -9.91
C GLN A 76 3.39 -0.06 -8.64
N ILE A 77 2.63 1.03 -8.78
CA ILE A 77 2.14 1.78 -7.63
C ILE A 77 1.17 0.92 -6.81
N ALA A 78 0.29 0.16 -7.45
CA ALA A 78 -0.62 -0.75 -6.75
C ALA A 78 0.15 -1.78 -5.93
N TYR A 79 1.18 -2.39 -6.50
CA TYR A 79 2.04 -3.33 -5.77
C TYR A 79 2.72 -2.65 -4.59
N LEU A 80 3.17 -1.40 -4.76
CA LEU A 80 3.83 -0.67 -3.69
C LEU A 80 2.88 -0.40 -2.51
N PHE A 81 1.61 -0.10 -2.77
CA PHE A 81 0.64 0.04 -1.69
C PHE A 81 0.50 -1.25 -0.90
N PHE A 82 0.40 -2.39 -1.60
CA PHE A 82 0.33 -3.68 -0.92
C PHE A 82 1.56 -3.93 -0.07
N ILE A 83 2.74 -3.71 -0.64
CA ILE A 83 4.01 -3.91 0.09
C ILE A 83 4.09 -3.00 1.30
N ALA A 84 3.68 -1.74 1.16
CA ALA A 84 3.72 -0.78 2.27
C ALA A 84 2.88 -1.25 3.46
N VAL A 85 1.73 -1.86 3.19
CA VAL A 85 0.85 -2.37 4.24
C VAL A 85 1.41 -3.68 4.82
N ALA A 86 1.91 -4.56 3.98
CA ALA A 86 2.28 -5.92 4.38
C ALA A 86 3.70 -6.05 4.92
N LYS A 87 4.58 -5.08 4.68
CA LYS A 87 6.02 -5.19 5.01
C LYS A 87 6.30 -5.40 6.49
N ASN A 88 5.40 -4.99 7.35
CA ASN A 88 5.59 -5.13 8.81
C ASN A 88 5.16 -6.48 9.35
N VAL A 89 4.47 -7.29 8.54
CA VAL A 89 3.98 -8.60 8.97
C VAL A 89 4.50 -9.75 8.10
N LEU A 90 5.02 -9.46 6.91
CA LEU A 90 5.55 -10.48 6.00
C LEU A 90 7.01 -10.21 5.69
N SER A 91 7.80 -11.29 5.63
CA SER A 91 9.18 -11.20 5.17
C SER A 91 9.22 -10.88 3.67
N LEU A 92 10.39 -10.48 3.18
CA LEU A 92 10.60 -10.24 1.75
C LEU A 92 10.29 -11.50 0.93
N ASP A 93 10.69 -12.67 1.43
CA ASP A 93 10.43 -13.93 0.72
C ASP A 93 8.93 -14.22 0.66
N ALA A 94 8.21 -13.99 1.76
CA ALA A 94 6.76 -14.18 1.79
C ALA A 94 6.05 -13.19 0.85
N LEU A 95 6.50 -11.94 0.83
CA LEU A 95 5.95 -10.93 -0.09
C LEU A 95 6.16 -11.36 -1.54
N ALA A 96 7.36 -11.81 -1.88
CA ALA A 96 7.66 -12.27 -3.24
C ALA A 96 6.76 -13.44 -3.64
N GLY A 97 6.55 -14.38 -2.72
CA GLY A 97 5.67 -15.52 -2.97
C GLY A 97 4.22 -15.10 -3.21
N PHE A 98 3.71 -14.18 -2.40
CA PHE A 98 2.36 -13.65 -2.58
C PHE A 98 2.18 -12.94 -3.91
N LEU A 99 3.15 -12.09 -4.27
CA LEU A 99 3.07 -11.35 -5.53
C LEU A 99 3.12 -12.29 -6.73
N HIS A 100 3.97 -13.31 -6.66
CA HIS A 100 4.07 -14.31 -7.71
C HIS A 100 2.76 -15.08 -7.88
N LEU A 101 2.16 -15.51 -6.76
CA LEU A 101 0.89 -16.23 -6.79
C LEU A 101 -0.23 -15.36 -7.35
N GLN A 102 -0.29 -14.09 -6.94
CA GLN A 102 -1.32 -13.17 -7.42
C GLN A 102 -1.25 -13.00 -8.93
N GLN A 103 -0.04 -12.87 -9.47
CA GLN A 103 0.15 -12.69 -10.92
C GLN A 103 -0.37 -13.87 -11.73
N GLN A 104 -0.46 -15.05 -11.11
CA GLN A 104 -0.92 -16.26 -11.79
C GLN A 104 -2.42 -16.52 -11.60
N THR A 105 -3.09 -15.85 -10.66
CA THR A 105 -4.47 -16.16 -10.31
C THR A 105 -5.49 -15.16 -10.81
N TYR A 106 -5.31 -13.89 -10.53
CA TYR A 106 -6.31 -12.85 -10.84
C TYR A 106 -5.65 -11.63 -11.46
N PRO A 107 -6.39 -10.89 -12.33
CA PRO A 107 -5.91 -9.59 -12.79
C PRO A 107 -5.60 -8.68 -11.61
N LEU A 108 -4.53 -7.91 -11.75
CA LEU A 108 -4.09 -7.04 -10.65
C LEU A 108 -5.17 -6.05 -10.21
N ALA A 109 -5.90 -5.46 -11.16
CA ALA A 109 -6.94 -4.48 -10.81
C ALA A 109 -7.96 -5.08 -9.85
N VAL A 110 -8.40 -6.31 -10.09
CA VAL A 110 -9.38 -7.01 -9.25
C VAL A 110 -8.77 -7.36 -7.89
N ALA A 111 -7.58 -7.94 -7.90
CA ALA A 111 -6.92 -8.36 -6.67
C ALA A 111 -6.59 -7.16 -5.78
N TYR A 112 -6.13 -6.07 -6.37
CA TYR A 112 -5.78 -4.87 -5.62
C TYR A 112 -7.01 -4.22 -4.99
N ASP A 113 -8.10 -4.07 -5.75
CA ASP A 113 -9.32 -3.46 -5.22
C ASP A 113 -9.92 -4.30 -4.09
N TYR A 114 -9.86 -5.62 -4.22
CA TYR A 114 -10.30 -6.53 -3.17
C TYR A 114 -9.42 -6.34 -1.91
N PHE A 115 -8.11 -6.28 -2.09
CA PHE A 115 -7.20 -6.02 -0.98
C PHE A 115 -7.53 -4.70 -0.26
N CYS A 116 -7.77 -3.63 -1.00
CA CYS A 116 -8.12 -2.35 -0.41
C CYS A 116 -9.37 -2.45 0.46
N GLN A 117 -10.41 -3.07 -0.08
CA GLN A 117 -11.68 -3.21 0.61
C GLN A 117 -11.53 -4.04 1.90
N GLU A 118 -10.84 -5.16 1.81
CA GLU A 118 -10.66 -6.06 2.95
C GLU A 118 -9.78 -5.42 4.03
N TYR A 119 -8.72 -4.74 3.63
CA TYR A 119 -7.83 -4.09 4.59
C TYR A 119 -8.54 -2.96 5.34
N GLU A 120 -9.28 -2.13 4.62
CA GLU A 120 -10.05 -1.04 5.23
C GLU A 120 -11.10 -1.59 6.20
N GLY A 121 -11.78 -2.67 5.80
CA GLY A 121 -12.78 -3.31 6.64
C GLY A 121 -12.16 -3.91 7.90
N LEU A 122 -11.00 -4.54 7.75
CA LEU A 122 -10.29 -5.14 8.88
C LEU A 122 -9.84 -4.08 9.89
N LEU A 123 -9.33 -2.96 9.40
CA LEU A 123 -8.93 -1.85 10.27
C LEU A 123 -10.11 -1.33 11.09
N ARG A 124 -11.23 -1.10 10.44
CA ARG A 124 -12.43 -0.61 11.13
C ARG A 124 -12.92 -1.63 12.18
N PHE A 125 -13.00 -2.89 11.79
CA PHE A 125 -13.44 -3.96 12.69
C PHE A 125 -12.52 -4.08 13.90
N THR A 126 -11.23 -4.15 13.68
CA THR A 126 -10.24 -4.31 14.76
C THR A 126 -10.30 -3.12 15.72
N PHE A 127 -10.45 -1.91 15.19
CA PHE A 127 -10.47 -0.72 16.03
C PHE A 127 -11.76 -0.60 16.83
N GLU A 128 -12.89 -0.99 16.26
CA GLU A 128 -14.18 -0.97 16.96
C GLU A 128 -14.19 -1.95 18.13
N LEU A 129 -13.54 -3.09 18.00
CA LEU A 129 -13.45 -4.07 19.08
C LEU A 129 -12.67 -3.60 20.29
N GLN A 130 -11.84 -2.55 20.12
CA GLN A 130 -11.03 -2.00 21.21
C GLN A 130 -11.74 -0.86 21.95
N ASP A 131 -12.87 -0.42 21.47
CA ASP A 131 -13.70 0.56 22.14
C ASP A 131 -14.55 -0.11 23.26
#